data_aa3c77a0b1d6fa258ef67e845d00997a
#
_entry.id   aa3c77a0b1d6fa258ef67e845d00997a
#
_cell.length_a   1.000
_cell.length_b   1.000
_cell.length_c   1.000
_cell.angle_alpha   90.00
_cell.angle_beta   90.00
_cell.angle_gamma   90.00
#
_symmetry.space_group_name_H-M   'P 1'
#
loop_
_entity.id
_entity.type
_entity.pdbx_description
1 polymer ?
#
loop_
_entity_poly.entity_id
_entity_poly.type
_entity_poly.pdbx_seq_one_letter_code
_entity_poly.pdbx_strand_id
1 'polypeptide(L)'
;EIDEAEVVAGNYYKMAIRSNDFANIAGYQFTMNFDHESLIFEKVESGVLNMNETNVANIRDGILTTSWNSNTGVTHSKDEVLYTVVFKAVQTGNISKMITITSDVTHAEAYDQLDQLKDVKLVVRTDEGIVETGIFELYQNEPNPFRTESVIGYRLPEAAAVKLTIYDVAGKVVRVYELQGQKGLNQFKILKSELSTSSVLYYQLDAADHTATKRMLLVD
;
A
#
# COMPACT_ATOMS: atom_id res chain seq x y z
N GLU A 1 11.08 0.18 -7.40
CA GLU A 1 12.22 0.49 -6.52
C GLU A 1 12.44 1.98 -6.40
N ILE A 2 12.85 2.43 -5.22
CA ILE A 2 13.36 3.78 -4.95
C ILE A 2 14.73 3.68 -4.28
N ASP A 3 15.54 4.73 -4.35
CA ASP A 3 16.78 4.81 -3.57
C ASP A 3 16.49 5.36 -2.17
N GLU A 4 17.13 4.80 -1.13
CA GLU A 4 17.10 5.38 0.21
C GLU A 4 17.79 6.74 0.20
N ALA A 5 17.17 7.71 0.84
CA ALA A 5 17.75 9.04 0.99
C ALA A 5 17.21 9.73 2.25
N GLU A 6 18.04 10.53 2.86
CA GLU A 6 17.61 11.50 3.84
C GLU A 6 17.06 12.74 3.12
N VAL A 7 15.77 13.03 3.30
CA VAL A 7 15.17 14.27 2.83
C VAL A 7 15.35 15.34 3.90
N VAL A 8 15.66 16.56 3.47
CA VAL A 8 15.92 17.69 4.38
C VAL A 8 14.82 18.72 4.25
N ALA A 9 14.25 19.13 5.38
CA ALA A 9 13.18 20.13 5.44
C ALA A 9 13.51 21.38 4.62
N GLY A 10 12.55 21.88 3.84
CA GLY A 10 12.67 23.01 2.94
C GLY A 10 13.20 22.70 1.55
N ASN A 11 13.80 21.52 1.32
CA ASN A 11 14.36 21.12 0.05
C ASN A 11 13.37 20.32 -0.80
N TYR A 12 13.59 20.35 -2.12
CA TYR A 12 12.93 19.45 -3.05
C TYR A 12 13.66 18.12 -3.12
N TYR A 13 12.89 17.03 -3.11
CA TYR A 13 13.39 15.68 -3.29
C TYR A 13 12.81 15.07 -4.57
N LYS A 14 13.70 14.55 -5.42
CA LYS A 14 13.34 13.85 -6.65
C LYS A 14 13.46 12.35 -6.44
N MET A 15 12.34 11.69 -6.25
CA MET A 15 12.25 10.26 -6.06
C MET A 15 12.18 9.55 -7.40
N ALA A 16 13.28 8.98 -7.84
CA ALA A 16 13.35 8.18 -9.05
C ALA A 16 12.68 6.80 -8.83
N ILE A 17 11.69 6.48 -9.64
CA ILE A 17 11.02 5.18 -9.64
C ILE A 17 11.68 4.28 -10.68
N ARG A 18 12.09 3.08 -10.26
CA ARG A 18 12.66 2.03 -11.12
C ARG A 18 11.92 0.71 -10.91
N SER A 19 12.24 -0.28 -11.71
CA SER A 19 11.78 -1.66 -11.50
C SER A 19 12.91 -2.64 -11.78
N ASN A 20 13.05 -3.65 -10.95
CA ASN A 20 14.00 -4.74 -11.19
C ASN A 20 13.47 -5.82 -12.14
N ASP A 21 12.16 -5.81 -12.41
CA ASP A 21 11.50 -6.68 -13.38
C ASP A 21 10.43 -5.90 -14.15
N PHE A 22 10.83 -5.20 -15.22
CA PHE A 22 9.92 -4.48 -16.12
C PHE A 22 10.00 -5.12 -17.51
N ALA A 23 9.67 -6.40 -17.58
CA ALA A 23 9.73 -7.17 -18.81
C ALA A 23 8.34 -7.36 -19.41
N ASN A 24 8.16 -6.88 -20.66
CA ASN A 24 6.92 -7.04 -21.44
C ASN A 24 5.67 -6.48 -20.72
N ILE A 25 5.83 -5.42 -19.94
CA ILE A 25 4.72 -4.79 -19.18
C ILE A 25 3.84 -3.96 -20.12
N ALA A 26 2.54 -4.23 -20.10
CA ALA A 26 1.52 -3.50 -20.85
C ALA A 26 0.80 -2.45 -20.01
N GLY A 27 0.81 -2.61 -18.68
CA GLY A 27 0.23 -1.62 -17.78
C GLY A 27 0.51 -1.90 -16.32
N TYR A 28 0.39 -0.87 -15.51
CA TYR A 28 0.42 -0.99 -14.04
C TYR A 28 -0.45 0.08 -13.40
N GLN A 29 -0.87 -0.20 -12.17
CA GLN A 29 -1.48 0.78 -11.28
C GLN A 29 -1.15 0.46 -9.83
N PHE A 30 -1.16 1.48 -8.98
CA PHE A 30 -1.05 1.33 -7.52
C PHE A 30 -1.45 2.63 -6.80
N THR A 31 -1.70 2.52 -5.51
CA THR A 31 -1.82 3.64 -4.59
C THR A 31 -0.49 3.84 -3.88
N MET A 32 0.01 5.07 -3.86
CA MET A 32 1.16 5.47 -3.07
C MET A 32 0.65 6.32 -1.89
N ASN A 33 0.90 5.86 -0.68
CA ASN A 33 0.67 6.64 0.52
C ASN A 33 1.97 7.31 0.93
N PHE A 34 1.90 8.58 1.29
CA PHE A 34 3.05 9.34 1.79
C PHE A 34 2.66 10.15 3.01
N ASP A 35 3.61 10.35 3.91
CA ASP A 35 3.44 11.21 5.08
C ASP A 35 3.29 12.67 4.66
N HIS A 36 2.05 13.17 4.63
CA HIS A 36 1.72 14.53 4.20
C HIS A 36 2.13 15.62 5.22
N GLU A 37 2.46 15.25 6.44
CA GLU A 37 3.05 16.17 7.41
C GLU A 37 4.55 16.40 7.15
N SER A 38 5.19 15.42 6.50
CA SER A 38 6.62 15.46 6.16
C SER A 38 6.90 15.79 4.70
N LEU A 39 5.97 15.50 3.79
CA LEU A 39 6.14 15.66 2.35
C LEU A 39 4.93 16.36 1.71
N ILE A 40 5.18 17.26 0.78
CA ILE A 40 4.17 17.86 -0.10
C ILE A 40 4.45 17.37 -1.52
N PHE A 41 3.44 16.76 -2.16
CA PHE A 41 3.54 16.36 -3.57
C PHE A 41 3.55 17.61 -4.46
N GLU A 42 4.50 17.67 -5.40
CA GLU A 42 4.65 18.78 -6.33
C GLU A 42 4.26 18.40 -7.76
N LYS A 43 4.89 17.37 -8.29
CA LYS A 43 4.68 16.92 -9.68
C LYS A 43 5.27 15.55 -9.97
N VAL A 44 4.97 15.04 -11.16
CA VAL A 44 5.64 13.91 -11.78
C VAL A 44 6.45 14.39 -12.99
N GLU A 45 7.64 13.84 -13.17
CA GLU A 45 8.50 14.03 -14.33
C GLU A 45 8.64 12.71 -15.09
N SER A 46 8.48 12.71 -16.41
CA SER A 46 8.71 11.53 -17.25
C SER A 46 10.16 11.04 -17.15
N GLY A 47 10.32 9.74 -17.24
CA GLY A 47 11.59 9.07 -17.48
C GLY A 47 11.53 8.34 -18.81
N VAL A 48 11.81 7.03 -18.81
CA VAL A 48 11.60 6.19 -20.01
C VAL A 48 10.11 5.95 -20.27
N LEU A 49 9.27 6.03 -19.24
CA LEU A 49 7.82 6.07 -19.41
C LEU A 49 7.37 7.52 -19.54
N ASN A 50 6.53 7.77 -20.54
CA ASN A 50 5.90 9.08 -20.71
C ASN A 50 4.76 9.20 -19.68
N MET A 51 4.98 10.01 -18.66
CA MET A 51 4.01 10.28 -17.58
C MET A 51 3.48 11.70 -17.72
N ASN A 52 2.20 11.87 -17.52
CA ASN A 52 1.53 13.17 -17.53
C ASN A 52 0.49 13.25 -16.39
N GLU A 53 -0.25 14.34 -16.33
CA GLU A 53 -1.25 14.59 -15.28
C GLU A 53 -2.38 13.54 -15.25
N THR A 54 -2.60 12.79 -16.32
CA THR A 54 -3.62 11.71 -16.31
C THR A 54 -3.10 10.41 -15.72
N ASN A 55 -1.80 10.26 -15.57
CA ASN A 55 -1.16 9.07 -15.02
C ASN A 55 -1.02 9.12 -13.49
N VAL A 56 -1.12 10.31 -12.89
CA VAL A 56 -1.01 10.50 -11.45
C VAL A 56 -2.10 11.42 -10.97
N ALA A 57 -2.86 10.99 -9.99
CA ALA A 57 -3.87 11.81 -9.33
C ALA A 57 -3.54 11.94 -7.84
N ASN A 58 -3.48 13.16 -7.36
CA ASN A 58 -3.47 13.44 -5.93
C ASN A 58 -4.92 13.39 -5.42
N ILE A 59 -5.30 12.27 -4.82
CA ILE A 59 -6.69 12.01 -4.39
C ILE A 59 -7.03 12.85 -3.16
N ARG A 60 -6.12 12.96 -2.22
CA ARG A 60 -6.18 13.76 -1.01
C ARG A 60 -4.78 13.80 -0.36
N ASP A 61 -4.64 14.59 0.68
CA ASP A 61 -3.37 14.68 1.41
C ASP A 61 -2.84 13.30 1.81
N GLY A 62 -1.62 13.02 1.42
CA GLY A 62 -0.94 11.76 1.67
C GLY A 62 -1.28 10.60 0.73
N ILE A 63 -2.15 10.78 -0.28
CA ILE A 63 -2.55 9.71 -1.20
C ILE A 63 -2.40 10.09 -2.65
N LEU A 64 -1.52 9.41 -3.36
CA LEU A 64 -1.39 9.45 -4.81
C LEU A 64 -1.84 8.13 -5.42
N THR A 65 -2.64 8.19 -6.49
CA THR A 65 -2.81 7.02 -7.36
C THR A 65 -1.97 7.21 -8.62
N THR A 66 -1.38 6.13 -9.10
CA THR A 66 -0.63 6.13 -10.35
C THR A 66 -1.09 5.00 -11.24
N SER A 67 -1.17 5.28 -12.54
CA SER A 67 -1.47 4.29 -13.55
C SER A 67 -0.76 4.64 -14.86
N TRP A 68 -0.34 3.63 -15.58
CA TRP A 68 0.25 3.76 -16.90
C TRP A 68 -0.11 2.55 -17.74
N ASN A 69 -0.30 2.76 -19.05
CA ASN A 69 -0.55 1.67 -19.98
C ASN A 69 0.10 1.93 -21.36
N SER A 70 0.30 0.84 -22.08
CA SER A 70 0.77 0.82 -23.45
C SER A 70 0.00 -0.23 -24.25
N ASN A 71 -0.22 0.03 -25.54
CA ASN A 71 -0.86 -0.93 -26.44
C ASN A 71 0.02 -2.16 -26.75
N THR A 72 1.30 -2.07 -26.45
CA THR A 72 2.27 -3.16 -26.60
C THR A 72 3.09 -3.28 -25.33
N GLY A 73 3.46 -4.51 -24.97
CA GLY A 73 4.36 -4.70 -23.84
C GLY A 73 5.70 -4.01 -24.07
N VAL A 74 6.19 -3.31 -23.06
CA VAL A 74 7.50 -2.65 -23.08
C VAL A 74 8.43 -3.31 -22.07
N THR A 75 9.71 -3.25 -22.36
CA THR A 75 10.76 -3.80 -21.48
C THR A 75 11.78 -2.71 -21.21
N HIS A 76 12.06 -2.50 -19.93
CA HIS A 76 13.09 -1.57 -19.46
C HIS A 76 14.08 -2.27 -18.55
N SER A 77 15.33 -1.81 -18.57
CA SER A 77 16.36 -2.33 -17.68
C SER A 77 16.14 -1.83 -16.24
N LYS A 78 16.67 -2.59 -15.28
CA LYS A 78 16.56 -2.26 -13.84
C LYS A 78 17.19 -0.92 -13.44
N ASP A 79 18.12 -0.38 -14.26
CA ASP A 79 18.81 0.85 -13.96
C ASP A 79 18.14 2.08 -14.60
N GLU A 80 17.18 1.86 -15.50
CA GLU A 80 16.43 2.94 -16.13
C GLU A 80 15.41 3.53 -15.15
N VAL A 81 15.32 4.86 -15.13
CA VAL A 81 14.31 5.58 -14.37
C VAL A 81 13.01 5.57 -15.15
N LEU A 82 12.01 4.85 -14.64
CA LEU A 82 10.69 4.79 -15.26
C LEU A 82 10.04 6.18 -15.26
N TYR A 83 10.03 6.84 -14.13
CA TYR A 83 9.59 8.23 -13.93
C TYR A 83 10.07 8.73 -12.56
N THR A 84 9.88 10.02 -12.30
CA THR A 84 10.29 10.66 -11.05
C THR A 84 9.10 11.34 -10.39
N VAL A 85 8.91 11.10 -9.10
CA VAL A 85 7.97 11.86 -8.27
C VAL A 85 8.73 12.92 -7.52
N VAL A 86 8.26 14.17 -7.58
CA VAL A 86 8.90 15.31 -6.91
C VAL A 86 8.09 15.69 -5.69
N PHE A 87 8.75 15.70 -4.55
CA PHE A 87 8.21 16.17 -3.28
C PHE A 87 8.99 17.40 -2.78
N LYS A 88 8.31 18.26 -2.04
CA LYS A 88 8.95 19.24 -1.17
C LYS A 88 8.94 18.69 0.26
N ALA A 89 10.09 18.57 0.87
CA ALA A 89 10.19 18.11 2.25
C ALA A 89 9.81 19.22 3.22
N VAL A 90 8.91 18.90 4.15
CA VAL A 90 8.50 19.76 5.27
C VAL A 90 9.27 19.40 6.54
N GLN A 91 9.56 18.12 6.71
CA GLN A 91 10.36 17.58 7.80
C GLN A 91 11.60 16.86 7.26
N THR A 92 12.63 16.76 8.10
CA THR A 92 13.84 15.97 7.79
C THR A 92 13.64 14.53 8.23
N GLY A 93 14.01 13.57 7.40
CA GLY A 93 13.95 12.13 7.73
C GLY A 93 14.23 11.25 6.52
N ASN A 94 14.12 9.95 6.71
CA ASN A 94 14.38 8.94 5.68
C ASN A 94 13.16 8.71 4.81
N ILE A 95 13.33 8.76 3.48
CA ILE A 95 12.23 8.61 2.52
C ILE A 95 11.52 7.25 2.65
N SER A 96 12.24 6.19 2.98
CA SER A 96 11.69 4.85 3.17
C SER A 96 10.66 4.75 4.29
N LYS A 97 10.70 5.67 5.26
CA LYS A 97 9.72 5.75 6.36
C LYS A 97 8.53 6.62 6.05
N MET A 98 8.59 7.39 4.97
CA MET A 98 7.58 8.38 4.60
C MET A 98 6.69 7.93 3.44
N ILE A 99 7.02 6.80 2.77
CA ILE A 99 6.32 6.35 1.57
C ILE A 99 6.03 4.85 1.63
N THR A 100 4.81 4.48 1.25
CA THR A 100 4.40 3.09 1.06
C THR A 100 3.57 2.94 -0.21
N ILE A 101 3.51 1.72 -0.76
CA ILE A 101 2.55 1.36 -1.80
C ILE A 101 1.48 0.49 -1.18
N THR A 102 0.22 0.81 -1.48
CA THR A 102 -0.96 0.08 -0.97
C THR A 102 -1.96 -0.19 -2.09
N SER A 103 -3.05 -0.85 -1.76
CA SER A 103 -4.21 -1.09 -2.63
C SER A 103 -5.47 -0.35 -2.15
N ASP A 104 -5.31 0.74 -1.40
CA ASP A 104 -6.44 1.42 -0.73
C ASP A 104 -7.41 2.09 -1.69
N VAL A 105 -6.93 2.63 -2.80
CA VAL A 105 -7.74 3.29 -3.83
C VAL A 105 -7.71 2.49 -5.14
N THR A 106 -6.50 2.16 -5.62
CA THR A 106 -6.29 1.29 -6.78
C THR A 106 -5.46 0.10 -6.36
N HIS A 107 -5.80 -1.11 -6.85
CA HIS A 107 -4.99 -2.30 -6.58
C HIS A 107 -3.54 -2.10 -7.06
N ALA A 108 -2.58 -2.55 -6.24
CA ALA A 108 -1.18 -2.55 -6.61
C ALA A 108 -0.89 -3.76 -7.51
N GLU A 109 -0.97 -3.56 -8.80
CA GLU A 109 -0.89 -4.62 -9.82
C GLU A 109 -0.23 -4.12 -11.10
N ALA A 110 0.34 -5.04 -11.85
CA ALA A 110 0.82 -4.82 -13.22
C ALA A 110 0.38 -5.99 -14.11
N TYR A 111 0.29 -5.73 -15.41
CA TYR A 111 -0.08 -6.72 -16.41
C TYR A 111 0.97 -6.75 -17.50
N ASP A 112 1.35 -7.94 -17.93
CA ASP A 112 2.13 -8.10 -19.15
C ASP A 112 1.23 -8.13 -20.40
N GLN A 113 1.84 -8.21 -21.58
CA GLN A 113 1.12 -8.23 -22.85
C GLN A 113 0.22 -9.49 -23.05
N LEU A 114 0.35 -10.49 -22.18
CA LEU A 114 -0.47 -11.70 -22.18
C LEU A 114 -1.55 -11.66 -21.10
N ASP A 115 -1.84 -10.46 -20.54
CA ASP A 115 -2.78 -10.24 -19.44
C ASP A 115 -2.43 -11.01 -18.15
N GLN A 116 -1.16 -11.40 -17.99
CA GLN A 116 -0.70 -12.07 -16.77
C GLN A 116 -0.51 -11.02 -15.67
N LEU A 117 -1.23 -11.24 -14.57
CA LEU A 117 -1.16 -10.38 -13.39
C LEU A 117 0.20 -10.55 -12.68
N LYS A 118 0.79 -9.42 -12.31
CA LYS A 118 2.03 -9.33 -11.52
C LYS A 118 1.80 -8.45 -10.29
N ASP A 119 2.32 -8.89 -9.15
CA ASP A 119 2.29 -8.09 -7.92
C ASP A 119 3.22 -6.88 -8.03
N VAL A 120 2.75 -5.74 -7.53
CA VAL A 120 3.54 -4.51 -7.38
C VAL A 120 3.79 -4.25 -5.90
N LYS A 121 5.05 -4.09 -5.54
CA LYS A 121 5.48 -3.75 -4.19
C LYS A 121 6.61 -2.73 -4.21
N LEU A 122 6.73 -1.95 -3.15
CA LEU A 122 7.82 -1.01 -2.99
C LEU A 122 9.01 -1.69 -2.33
N VAL A 123 10.17 -1.53 -2.93
CA VAL A 123 11.46 -1.88 -2.33
C VAL A 123 12.38 -0.67 -2.33
N VAL A 124 13.19 -0.55 -1.31
CA VAL A 124 14.17 0.52 -1.16
C VAL A 124 15.56 -0.03 -1.38
N ARG A 125 16.31 0.63 -2.25
CA ARG A 125 17.71 0.32 -2.50
C ARG A 125 18.56 1.13 -1.51
N THR A 126 19.35 0.43 -0.73
CA THR A 126 20.31 1.01 0.22
C THR A 126 21.72 0.62 -0.18
N ASP A 127 22.74 1.23 0.45
CA ASP A 127 24.16 0.87 0.26
C ASP A 127 24.44 -0.58 0.69
N GLU A 128 23.61 -1.15 1.58
CA GLU A 128 23.72 -2.53 2.08
C GLU A 128 22.96 -3.54 1.22
N GLY A 129 22.16 -3.07 0.23
CA GLY A 129 21.34 -3.89 -0.65
C GLY A 129 19.89 -3.44 -0.76
N ILE A 130 19.04 -4.33 -1.24
CA ILE A 130 17.60 -4.05 -1.39
C ILE A 130 16.88 -4.45 -0.10
N VAL A 131 16.14 -3.51 0.46
CA VAL A 131 15.26 -3.74 1.62
C VAL A 131 13.82 -3.60 1.16
N GLU A 132 13.01 -4.65 1.34
CA GLU A 132 11.56 -4.49 1.20
C GLU A 132 11.07 -3.56 2.30
N THR A 133 10.49 -2.42 1.92
CA THR A 133 9.79 -1.59 2.88
C THR A 133 8.68 -2.42 3.46
N GLY A 134 8.68 -2.52 4.76
CA GLY A 134 7.61 -3.23 5.42
C GLY A 134 6.29 -2.53 5.10
N ILE A 135 5.40 -3.24 4.42
CA ILE A 135 4.06 -2.71 4.11
C ILE A 135 3.16 -3.06 5.29
N PHE A 136 2.50 -2.03 5.85
CA PHE A 136 1.32 -2.26 6.67
C PHE A 136 0.10 -2.24 5.76
N GLU A 137 -0.64 -3.34 5.71
CA GLU A 137 -1.85 -3.45 4.89
C GLU A 137 -2.88 -4.34 5.58
N LEU A 138 -4.13 -3.90 5.60
CA LEU A 138 -5.26 -4.66 6.05
C LEU A 138 -6.10 -5.06 4.84
N TYR A 139 -6.23 -6.37 4.58
CA TYR A 139 -7.01 -6.88 3.45
C TYR A 139 -8.49 -6.99 3.79
N GLN A 140 -9.31 -7.02 2.73
CA GLN A 140 -10.73 -7.36 2.86
C GLN A 140 -10.84 -8.79 3.38
N ASN A 141 -11.74 -9.00 4.34
CA ASN A 141 -12.02 -10.35 4.84
C ASN A 141 -12.64 -11.23 3.74
N GLU A 142 -12.25 -12.48 3.71
CA GLU A 142 -12.74 -13.49 2.76
C GLU A 142 -13.23 -14.77 3.47
N PRO A 143 -14.47 -15.20 3.14
CA PRO A 143 -15.48 -14.57 2.28
C PRO A 143 -16.10 -13.31 2.90
N ASN A 144 -16.64 -12.41 2.05
CA ASN A 144 -17.44 -11.26 2.46
C ASN A 144 -18.56 -11.02 1.43
N PRO A 145 -19.85 -11.23 1.75
CA PRO A 145 -20.39 -11.60 3.06
C PRO A 145 -20.03 -13.03 3.53
N PHE A 146 -20.10 -13.26 4.86
CA PHE A 146 -19.88 -14.59 5.43
C PHE A 146 -21.00 -15.03 6.37
N ARG A 147 -21.12 -16.37 6.57
CA ARG A 147 -22.18 -17.00 7.36
C ARG A 147 -21.71 -17.74 8.59
N THR A 148 -20.51 -18.30 8.53
CA THR A 148 -19.95 -19.13 9.60
C THR A 148 -18.58 -18.63 10.05
N GLU A 149 -17.69 -18.41 9.11
CA GLU A 149 -16.31 -17.94 9.36
C GLU A 149 -15.82 -17.08 8.20
N SER A 150 -14.85 -16.23 8.47
CA SER A 150 -14.12 -15.44 7.49
C SER A 150 -12.68 -15.26 7.94
N VAL A 151 -11.78 -15.05 7.00
CA VAL A 151 -10.37 -14.81 7.25
C VAL A 151 -10.06 -13.35 6.96
N ILE A 152 -9.42 -12.67 7.92
CA ILE A 152 -8.83 -11.34 7.73
C ILE A 152 -7.34 -11.53 7.48
N GLY A 153 -6.90 -11.14 6.29
CA GLY A 153 -5.49 -11.01 5.95
C GLY A 153 -4.96 -9.65 6.37
N TYR A 154 -3.69 -9.58 6.78
CA TYR A 154 -2.98 -8.33 6.99
C TYR A 154 -1.49 -8.52 6.81
N ARG A 155 -0.80 -7.46 6.43
CA ARG A 155 0.65 -7.45 6.27
C ARG A 155 1.27 -6.46 7.24
N LEU A 156 2.38 -6.86 7.86
CA LEU A 156 3.12 -6.02 8.79
C LEU A 156 4.54 -5.72 8.27
N PRO A 157 5.03 -4.49 8.47
CA PRO A 157 6.40 -4.10 8.15
C PRO A 157 7.44 -4.87 8.96
N GLU A 158 7.12 -5.18 10.20
CA GLU A 158 7.94 -5.93 11.15
C GLU A 158 7.06 -6.73 12.09
N ALA A 159 7.65 -7.61 12.88
CA ALA A 159 6.90 -8.34 13.92
C ALA A 159 6.43 -7.36 15.01
N ALA A 160 5.14 -7.36 15.29
CA ALA A 160 4.53 -6.42 16.23
C ALA A 160 3.35 -7.05 16.98
N ALA A 161 3.04 -6.49 18.15
CA ALA A 161 1.76 -6.70 18.78
C ALA A 161 0.66 -6.04 17.95
N VAL A 162 -0.42 -6.76 17.73
CA VAL A 162 -1.54 -6.34 16.88
C VAL A 162 -2.83 -6.38 17.68
N LYS A 163 -3.60 -5.32 17.59
CA LYS A 163 -4.94 -5.25 18.15
C LYS A 163 -5.97 -5.18 17.02
N LEU A 164 -6.79 -6.23 16.91
CA LEU A 164 -7.91 -6.26 15.98
C LEU A 164 -9.20 -5.99 16.74
N THR A 165 -9.86 -4.86 16.45
CA THR A 165 -11.09 -4.45 17.11
C THR A 165 -12.25 -4.50 16.12
N ILE A 166 -13.36 -5.10 16.52
CA ILE A 166 -14.58 -5.17 15.72
C ILE A 166 -15.62 -4.23 16.33
N TYR A 167 -16.25 -3.41 15.48
CA TYR A 167 -17.26 -2.45 15.85
C TYR A 167 -18.57 -2.71 15.11
N ASP A 168 -19.69 -2.35 15.72
CA ASP A 168 -20.96 -2.21 15.02
C ASP A 168 -21.05 -0.85 14.28
N VAL A 169 -22.17 -0.64 13.57
CA VAL A 169 -22.43 0.59 12.81
C VAL A 169 -22.56 1.84 13.70
N ALA A 170 -22.78 1.68 14.99
CA ALA A 170 -22.83 2.77 15.96
C ALA A 170 -21.48 3.09 16.59
N GLY A 171 -20.41 2.38 16.19
CA GLY A 171 -19.07 2.50 16.73
C GLY A 171 -18.87 1.80 18.07
N LYS A 172 -19.84 0.99 18.52
CA LYS A 172 -19.71 0.21 19.76
C LYS A 172 -18.79 -1.00 19.49
N VAL A 173 -17.84 -1.22 20.39
CA VAL A 173 -16.95 -2.39 20.34
C VAL A 173 -17.75 -3.67 20.56
N VAL A 174 -17.70 -4.57 19.58
CA VAL A 174 -18.30 -5.92 19.62
C VAL A 174 -17.29 -6.94 20.14
N ARG A 175 -16.04 -6.87 19.64
CA ARG A 175 -14.97 -7.80 20.01
C ARG A 175 -13.60 -7.16 19.89
N VAL A 176 -12.66 -7.62 20.70
CA VAL A 176 -11.24 -7.25 20.60
C VAL A 176 -10.41 -8.53 20.62
N TYR A 177 -9.42 -8.61 19.74
CA TYR A 177 -8.41 -9.65 19.72
C TYR A 177 -7.03 -9.02 19.85
N GLU A 178 -6.21 -9.57 20.72
CA GLU A 178 -4.80 -9.23 20.87
C GLU A 178 -3.97 -10.35 20.25
N LEU A 179 -3.16 -10.01 19.25
CA LEU A 179 -2.43 -10.96 18.42
C LEU A 179 -0.94 -10.61 18.42
N GLN A 180 -0.12 -11.57 18.04
CA GLN A 180 1.28 -11.35 17.71
C GLN A 180 1.45 -11.56 16.20
N GLY A 181 1.70 -10.49 15.48
CA GLY A 181 1.93 -10.53 14.04
C GLY A 181 3.41 -10.70 13.71
N GLN A 182 3.69 -11.48 12.68
CA GLN A 182 5.03 -11.63 12.10
C GLN A 182 5.23 -10.63 10.97
N LYS A 183 6.49 -10.30 10.64
CA LYS A 183 6.81 -9.55 9.43
C LYS A 183 6.23 -10.25 8.20
N GLY A 184 5.60 -9.49 7.29
CA GLY A 184 4.97 -10.02 6.08
C GLY A 184 3.50 -10.38 6.28
N LEU A 185 3.00 -11.32 5.50
CA LEU A 185 1.58 -11.70 5.46
C LEU A 185 1.20 -12.51 6.72
N ASN A 186 0.12 -12.08 7.35
CA ASN A 186 -0.54 -12.73 8.48
C ASN A 186 -2.02 -12.99 8.15
N GLN A 187 -2.63 -13.94 8.82
CA GLN A 187 -4.04 -14.26 8.67
C GLN A 187 -4.68 -14.53 10.04
N PHE A 188 -5.87 -14.03 10.23
CA PHE A 188 -6.67 -14.27 11.43
C PHE A 188 -8.07 -14.72 11.06
N LYS A 189 -8.51 -15.85 11.61
CA LYS A 189 -9.86 -16.40 11.39
C LYS A 189 -10.84 -15.83 12.41
N ILE A 190 -11.98 -15.32 11.93
CA ILE A 190 -13.12 -14.88 12.73
C ILE A 190 -14.26 -15.86 12.57
N LEU A 191 -14.90 -16.22 13.69
CA LEU A 191 -16.09 -17.04 13.70
C LEU A 191 -17.34 -16.18 13.94
N LYS A 192 -18.44 -16.47 13.21
CA LYS A 192 -19.75 -15.83 13.44
C LYS A 192 -20.21 -15.96 14.89
N SER A 193 -19.97 -17.13 15.51
CA SER A 193 -20.37 -17.42 16.89
C SER A 193 -19.72 -16.49 17.94
N GLU A 194 -18.65 -15.80 17.58
CA GLU A 194 -17.95 -14.82 18.43
C GLU A 194 -18.52 -13.41 18.28
N LEU A 195 -19.36 -13.19 17.25
CA LEU A 195 -19.94 -11.90 16.90
C LEU A 195 -21.45 -11.94 17.18
N SER A 196 -21.93 -11.06 18.03
CA SER A 196 -23.26 -11.12 18.62
C SER A 196 -24.42 -10.71 17.71
N THR A 197 -24.17 -10.35 16.44
CA THR A 197 -25.20 -9.82 15.53
C THR A 197 -24.94 -10.19 14.08
N SER A 198 -26.03 -10.39 13.30
CA SER A 198 -25.97 -10.41 11.83
C SER A 198 -26.16 -8.99 11.33
N SER A 199 -25.10 -8.37 10.81
CA SER A 199 -25.14 -6.98 10.37
C SER A 199 -23.88 -6.53 9.64
N VAL A 200 -23.86 -5.28 9.25
CA VAL A 200 -22.65 -4.57 8.84
C VAL A 200 -21.77 -4.33 10.06
N LEU A 201 -20.54 -4.79 10.02
CA LEU A 201 -19.54 -4.57 11.04
C LEU A 201 -18.31 -3.89 10.40
N TYR A 202 -17.53 -3.25 11.24
CA TYR A 202 -16.22 -2.69 10.88
C TYR A 202 -15.15 -3.38 11.70
N TYR A 203 -14.01 -3.64 11.11
CA TYR A 203 -12.85 -4.13 11.84
C TYR A 203 -11.66 -3.20 11.61
N GLN A 204 -11.00 -2.85 12.70
CA GLN A 204 -9.81 -2.01 12.74
C GLN A 204 -8.63 -2.82 13.24
N LEU A 205 -7.53 -2.72 12.52
CA LEU A 205 -6.25 -3.31 12.89
C LEU A 205 -5.31 -2.19 13.32
N ASP A 206 -4.81 -2.27 14.54
CA ASP A 206 -3.80 -1.37 15.09
C ASP A 206 -2.51 -2.19 15.33
N ALA A 207 -1.37 -1.72 14.81
CA ALA A 207 -0.06 -2.34 15.01
C ALA A 207 1.02 -1.26 15.01
N ALA A 208 1.74 -1.12 16.13
CA ALA A 208 2.66 0.00 16.36
C ALA A 208 1.99 1.36 16.03
N ASP A 209 2.55 2.13 15.10
CA ASP A 209 2.03 3.45 14.69
C ASP A 209 1.06 3.38 13.51
N HIS A 210 0.68 2.16 13.09
CA HIS A 210 -0.19 1.94 11.94
C HIS A 210 -1.60 1.56 12.37
N THR A 211 -2.59 2.08 11.64
CA THR A 211 -4.00 1.71 11.79
C THR A 211 -4.69 1.63 10.43
N ALA A 212 -5.58 0.66 10.27
CA ALA A 212 -6.46 0.56 9.10
C ALA A 212 -7.81 -0.01 9.49
N THR A 213 -8.86 0.38 8.76
CA THR A 213 -10.23 -0.08 9.01
C THR A 213 -10.89 -0.56 7.73
N LYS A 214 -11.59 -1.68 7.80
CA LYS A 214 -12.40 -2.22 6.72
C LYS A 214 -13.80 -2.61 7.20
N ARG A 215 -14.72 -2.76 6.24
CA ARG A 215 -16.10 -3.17 6.50
C ARG A 215 -16.26 -4.66 6.19
N MET A 216 -17.05 -5.37 6.99
CA MET A 216 -17.47 -6.74 6.71
C MET A 216 -18.99 -6.90 6.85
N LEU A 217 -19.52 -7.86 6.12
CA LEU A 217 -20.94 -8.20 6.12
C LEU A 217 -21.12 -9.60 6.71
N LEU A 218 -21.87 -9.66 7.81
CA LEU A 218 -22.25 -10.89 8.44
C LEU A 218 -23.73 -11.18 8.12
N VAL A 219 -24.00 -12.33 7.53
CA VAL A 219 -25.35 -12.74 7.11
C VAL A 219 -25.79 -14.04 7.81
N ASP A 220 -27.09 -14.27 7.84
CA ASP A 220 -27.69 -15.47 8.44
C ASP A 220 -27.56 -16.72 7.54
#